data_111b4bb55fab7f3e21fd806985b22167
#
_entry.id   111b4bb55fab7f3e21fd806985b22167
#
_cell.length_a   1.000
_cell.length_b   1.000
_cell.length_c   1.000
_cell.angle_alpha   90.00
_cell.angle_beta   90.00
_cell.angle_gamma   90.00
#
_symmetry.space_group_name_H-M   'P 1'
#
loop_
_entity.id
_entity.type
_entity.pdbx_description
1 polymer ?
#
loop_
_entity_poly.entity_id
_entity_poly.type
_entity_poly.pdbx_seq_one_letter_code
_entity_poly.pdbx_strand_id
1 'polypeptide(L)'
;IIFLRKLTNQADVNLHIKIGGVEALNDINSCIELGVDGIIAPMVETKFGVQKFIQSIKKFDLEEKPFLSINIETKDGVDNHKEIISNSKNFINNVTIGRSDLSASYFDKKITPDSKKILENILQVSKFAKRNNITTTVGGSLNSNTIKYYSKIKNLSSFIKKMETRKVIFNTKVFLN
;
A
#
# COMPACT_ATOMS: atom_id res chain seq x y z
N ILE A 1 20.42 0.24 -0.33
CA ILE A 1 19.45 0.37 -1.46
C ILE A 1 20.17 0.13 -2.80
N ILE A 2 21.35 0.73 -3.09
CA ILE A 2 22.11 0.60 -4.34
C ILE A 2 22.30 -0.88 -4.78
N PHE A 3 22.66 -1.75 -3.84
CA PHE A 3 22.82 -3.18 -4.13
C PHE A 3 21.50 -3.83 -4.55
N LEU A 4 20.39 -3.50 -3.87
CA LEU A 4 19.06 -3.99 -4.25
C LEU A 4 18.65 -3.50 -5.63
N ARG A 5 18.94 -2.24 -5.98
CA ARG A 5 18.64 -1.70 -7.32
C ARG A 5 19.37 -2.49 -8.42
N LYS A 6 20.66 -2.80 -8.21
CA LYS A 6 21.41 -3.67 -9.15
C LYS A 6 20.77 -5.04 -9.33
N LEU A 7 20.41 -5.70 -8.22
CA LEU A 7 19.78 -7.02 -8.27
C LEU A 7 18.42 -7.00 -8.97
N THR A 8 17.57 -6.02 -8.65
CA THR A 8 16.25 -5.92 -9.25
C THR A 8 16.32 -5.61 -10.74
N ASN A 9 17.27 -4.76 -11.18
CA ASN A 9 17.50 -4.51 -12.60
C ASN A 9 17.97 -5.78 -13.35
N GLN A 10 18.88 -6.57 -12.75
CA GLN A 10 19.33 -7.82 -13.35
C GLN A 10 18.23 -8.89 -13.44
N ALA A 11 17.28 -8.86 -12.50
CA ALA A 11 16.19 -9.82 -12.43
C ALA A 11 14.92 -9.36 -13.15
N ASP A 12 14.93 -8.18 -13.78
CA ASP A 12 13.75 -7.54 -14.38
C ASP A 12 12.56 -7.46 -13.39
N VAL A 13 12.85 -7.01 -12.16
CA VAL A 13 11.88 -6.88 -11.09
C VAL A 13 11.82 -5.45 -10.61
N ASN A 14 10.61 -4.90 -10.46
CA ASN A 14 10.40 -3.54 -9.96
C ASN A 14 10.82 -3.41 -8.48
N LEU A 15 11.55 -2.34 -8.17
CA LEU A 15 11.95 -1.96 -6.82
C LEU A 15 11.03 -0.87 -6.28
N HIS A 16 10.24 -1.21 -5.27
CA HIS A 16 9.43 -0.24 -4.53
C HIS A 16 10.03 0.02 -3.15
N ILE A 17 10.14 1.27 -2.76
CA ILE A 17 10.73 1.68 -1.47
C ILE A 17 9.66 2.34 -0.59
N LYS A 18 9.50 1.83 0.63
CA LYS A 18 8.72 2.49 1.68
C LYS A 18 9.60 3.53 2.38
N ILE A 19 9.20 4.80 2.29
CA ILE A 19 9.90 5.95 2.90
C ILE A 19 9.53 6.10 4.38
N GLY A 20 10.30 6.91 5.12
CA GLY A 20 10.14 7.08 6.57
C GLY A 20 8.90 7.89 7.00
N GLY A 21 8.24 8.59 6.07
CA GLY A 21 7.04 9.38 6.34
C GLY A 21 6.59 10.17 5.11
N VAL A 22 5.43 10.78 5.17
CA VAL A 22 4.81 11.50 4.03
C VAL A 22 5.63 12.70 3.53
N GLU A 23 6.48 13.26 4.38
CA GLU A 23 7.37 14.40 4.07
C GLU A 23 8.87 14.03 4.21
N ALA A 24 9.23 12.75 4.09
CA ALA A 24 10.61 12.29 4.14
C ALA A 24 11.38 12.68 2.86
N LEU A 25 11.67 13.96 2.66
CA LEU A 25 12.26 14.51 1.44
C LEU A 25 13.60 13.87 1.09
N ASN A 26 14.44 13.55 2.08
CA ASN A 26 15.73 12.88 1.84
C ASN A 26 15.53 11.48 1.29
N ASP A 27 14.52 10.73 1.79
CA ASP A 27 14.21 9.40 1.29
C ASP A 27 13.66 9.48 -0.14
N ILE A 28 12.77 10.46 -0.40
CA ILE A 28 12.20 10.71 -1.74
C ILE A 28 13.33 11.04 -2.72
N ASN A 29 14.22 11.96 -2.37
CA ASN A 29 15.38 12.32 -3.19
C ASN A 29 16.23 11.09 -3.52
N SER A 30 16.58 10.31 -2.51
CA SER A 30 17.37 9.08 -2.70
C SER A 30 16.66 8.06 -3.60
N CYS A 31 15.33 7.94 -3.48
CA CYS A 31 14.53 7.07 -4.37
C CYS A 31 14.61 7.56 -5.84
N ILE A 32 14.51 8.86 -6.06
CA ILE A 32 14.58 9.47 -7.39
C ILE A 32 15.97 9.29 -8.00
N GLU A 33 17.04 9.62 -7.26
CA GLU A 33 18.43 9.46 -7.71
C GLU A 33 18.77 8.01 -8.07
N LEU A 34 18.21 7.05 -7.37
CA LEU A 34 18.40 5.63 -7.63
C LEU A 34 17.49 5.08 -8.74
N GLY A 35 16.56 5.88 -9.24
CA GLY A 35 15.60 5.45 -10.26
C GLY A 35 14.74 4.28 -9.79
N VAL A 36 14.21 4.32 -8.55
CA VAL A 36 13.30 3.27 -8.08
C VAL A 36 11.97 3.32 -8.82
N ASP A 37 11.36 2.15 -9.01
CA ASP A 37 10.12 2.03 -9.80
C ASP A 37 8.89 2.48 -9.01
N GLY A 38 8.97 2.51 -7.67
CA GLY A 38 7.85 2.96 -6.85
C GLY A 38 8.24 3.49 -5.48
N ILE A 39 7.45 4.44 -4.98
CA ILE A 39 7.58 5.05 -3.66
C ILE A 39 6.31 4.83 -2.86
N ILE A 40 6.45 4.38 -1.62
CA ILE A 40 5.34 4.02 -0.73
C ILE A 40 5.41 4.93 0.51
N ALA A 41 4.37 5.75 0.72
CA ALA A 41 4.24 6.55 1.94
C ALA A 41 3.52 5.75 3.03
N PRO A 42 4.14 5.55 4.22
CA PRO A 42 3.51 4.84 5.33
C PRO A 42 2.49 5.72 6.08
N MET A 43 1.63 5.10 6.88
CA MET A 43 0.80 5.73 7.92
C MET A 43 0.00 6.94 7.43
N VAL A 44 -0.65 6.83 6.28
CA VAL A 44 -1.50 7.92 5.77
C VAL A 44 -2.89 7.80 6.41
N GLU A 45 -3.19 8.73 7.32
CA GLU A 45 -4.40 8.70 8.15
C GLU A 45 -5.40 9.79 7.80
N THR A 46 -4.96 10.84 7.09
CA THR A 46 -5.80 12.00 6.82
C THR A 46 -5.65 12.50 5.38
N LYS A 47 -6.64 13.26 4.92
CA LYS A 47 -6.55 14.04 3.69
C LYS A 47 -5.30 14.94 3.67
N PHE A 48 -4.99 15.58 4.79
CA PHE A 48 -3.82 16.44 4.89
C PHE A 48 -2.52 15.66 4.72
N GLY A 49 -2.42 14.47 5.34
CA GLY A 49 -1.25 13.60 5.19
C GLY A 49 -1.00 13.19 3.73
N VAL A 50 -2.04 12.78 3.00
CA VAL A 50 -1.85 12.45 1.58
C VAL A 50 -1.51 13.67 0.72
N GLN A 51 -2.05 14.85 1.03
CA GLN A 51 -1.69 16.09 0.33
C GLN A 51 -0.22 16.46 0.58
N LYS A 52 0.30 16.26 1.80
CA LYS A 52 1.71 16.46 2.13
C LYS A 52 2.62 15.53 1.32
N PHE A 53 2.25 14.26 1.18
CA PHE A 53 3.00 13.34 0.34
C PHE A 53 3.02 13.79 -1.13
N ILE A 54 1.86 14.17 -1.67
CA ILE A 54 1.77 14.67 -3.05
C ILE A 54 2.61 15.93 -3.25
N GLN A 55 2.57 16.89 -2.29
CA GLN A 55 3.38 18.09 -2.34
C GLN A 55 4.88 17.78 -2.26
N SER A 56 5.27 16.80 -1.45
CA SER A 56 6.67 16.37 -1.33
C SER A 56 7.21 15.78 -2.63
N ILE A 57 6.43 14.97 -3.33
CA ILE A 57 6.79 14.44 -4.66
C ILE A 57 6.86 15.57 -5.71
N LYS A 58 5.93 16.53 -5.67
CA LYS A 58 5.88 17.65 -6.63
C LYS A 58 7.05 18.65 -6.50
N LYS A 59 7.82 18.60 -5.42
CA LYS A 59 9.04 19.43 -5.29
C LYS A 59 10.14 18.99 -6.26
N PHE A 60 10.05 17.79 -6.78
CA PHE A 60 10.99 17.26 -7.76
C PHE A 60 10.35 17.36 -9.14
N ASP A 61 11.08 18.00 -10.07
CA ASP A 61 10.65 18.11 -11.46
C ASP A 61 10.96 16.81 -12.19
N LEU A 62 9.99 15.89 -12.19
CA LEU A 62 10.15 14.55 -12.72
C LEU A 62 9.50 14.47 -14.12
N GLU A 63 10.28 14.11 -15.13
CA GLU A 63 9.77 13.80 -16.48
C GLU A 63 8.79 12.62 -16.41
N GLU A 64 9.17 11.55 -15.69
CA GLU A 64 8.32 10.40 -15.41
C GLU A 64 8.16 10.19 -13.91
N LYS A 65 6.91 10.03 -13.47
CA LYS A 65 6.62 9.78 -12.06
C LYS A 65 6.77 8.30 -11.74
N PRO A 66 7.45 7.94 -10.64
CA PRO A 66 7.43 6.57 -10.14
C PRO A 66 6.01 6.14 -9.77
N PHE A 67 5.79 4.84 -9.65
CA PHE A 67 4.55 4.30 -9.09
C PHE A 67 4.38 4.77 -7.65
N LEU A 68 3.29 5.49 -7.36
CA LEU A 68 3.05 6.06 -6.03
C LEU A 68 1.99 5.26 -5.29
N SER A 69 2.34 4.81 -4.10
CA SER A 69 1.45 4.09 -3.19
C SER A 69 1.40 4.76 -1.82
N ILE A 70 0.26 4.65 -1.16
CA ILE A 70 0.11 5.04 0.24
C ILE A 70 -0.33 3.84 1.08
N ASN A 71 0.07 3.79 2.34
CA ASN A 71 -0.40 2.80 3.28
C ASN A 71 -1.52 3.37 4.15
N ILE A 72 -2.68 2.73 4.09
CA ILE A 72 -3.77 2.86 5.08
C ILE A 72 -3.65 1.66 6.00
N GLU A 73 -3.04 1.88 7.16
CA GLU A 73 -2.64 0.81 8.08
C GLU A 73 -2.99 1.11 9.55
N THR A 74 -3.97 2.02 9.76
CA THR A 74 -4.54 2.33 11.07
C THR A 74 -6.05 2.44 11.00
N LYS A 75 -6.71 2.32 12.15
CA LYS A 75 -8.17 2.52 12.27
C LYS A 75 -8.58 3.90 11.73
N ASP A 76 -7.85 4.95 12.11
CA ASP A 76 -8.16 6.32 11.69
C ASP A 76 -7.98 6.49 10.17
N GLY A 77 -6.95 5.88 9.59
CA GLY A 77 -6.77 5.85 8.14
C GLY A 77 -7.92 5.14 7.42
N VAL A 78 -8.43 4.04 7.99
CA VAL A 78 -9.63 3.36 7.46
C VAL A 78 -10.86 4.22 7.60
N ASP A 79 -11.09 4.87 8.72
CA ASP A 79 -12.25 5.74 8.93
C ASP A 79 -12.24 6.92 7.93
N ASN A 80 -11.06 7.46 7.62
CA ASN A 80 -10.86 8.59 6.71
C ASN A 80 -10.60 8.19 5.24
N HIS A 81 -10.63 6.89 4.88
CA HIS A 81 -10.22 6.40 3.56
C HIS A 81 -10.90 7.09 2.38
N LYS A 82 -12.17 7.50 2.51
CA LYS A 82 -12.90 8.16 1.44
C LYS A 82 -12.29 9.52 1.10
N GLU A 83 -11.98 10.33 2.12
CA GLU A 83 -11.35 11.63 1.91
C GLU A 83 -9.92 11.49 1.38
N ILE A 84 -9.14 10.55 1.92
CA ILE A 84 -7.78 10.26 1.48
C ILE A 84 -7.78 9.92 -0.01
N ILE A 85 -8.58 8.92 -0.41
CA ILE A 85 -8.63 8.41 -1.78
C ILE A 85 -9.18 9.47 -2.76
N SER A 86 -10.28 10.14 -2.40
CA SER A 86 -10.88 11.16 -3.29
C SER A 86 -9.94 12.33 -3.58
N ASN A 87 -9.08 12.69 -2.61
CA ASN A 87 -8.12 13.80 -2.77
C ASN A 87 -6.80 13.39 -3.43
N SER A 88 -6.61 12.11 -3.73
CA SER A 88 -5.36 11.58 -4.29
C SER A 88 -5.53 10.78 -5.58
N LYS A 89 -6.76 10.50 -6.02
CA LYS A 89 -7.09 9.60 -7.13
C LYS A 89 -6.41 9.90 -8.47
N ASN A 90 -6.01 11.14 -8.71
CA ASN A 90 -5.33 11.55 -9.94
C ASN A 90 -3.81 11.56 -9.79
N PHE A 91 -3.29 11.13 -8.64
CA PHE A 91 -1.88 11.24 -8.31
C PHE A 91 -1.28 9.91 -7.84
N ILE A 92 -1.98 9.15 -7.00
CA ILE A 92 -1.54 7.86 -6.52
C ILE A 92 -2.11 6.70 -7.34
N ASN A 93 -1.29 5.66 -7.50
CA ASN A 93 -1.62 4.47 -8.28
C ASN A 93 -2.21 3.34 -7.41
N ASN A 94 -1.87 3.33 -6.10
CA ASN A 94 -2.19 2.21 -5.22
C ASN A 94 -2.42 2.62 -3.78
N VAL A 95 -3.30 1.88 -3.11
CA VAL A 95 -3.44 1.88 -1.65
C VAL A 95 -3.03 0.51 -1.12
N THR A 96 -2.05 0.49 -0.23
CA THR A 96 -1.70 -0.72 0.52
C THR A 96 -2.39 -0.71 1.88
N ILE A 97 -3.02 -1.82 2.24
CA ILE A 97 -3.62 -2.02 3.55
C ILE A 97 -2.71 -2.94 4.37
N GLY A 98 -2.05 -2.36 5.37
CA GLY A 98 -1.13 -3.06 6.27
C GLY A 98 -1.89 -3.68 7.43
N ARG A 99 -2.20 -4.98 7.37
CA ARG A 99 -3.07 -5.67 8.33
C ARG A 99 -2.50 -5.73 9.75
N SER A 100 -1.18 -5.85 9.88
CA SER A 100 -0.51 -5.95 11.20
C SER A 100 -0.69 -4.66 11.98
N ASP A 101 -0.32 -3.53 11.41
CA ASP A 101 -0.43 -2.22 12.04
C ASP A 101 -1.91 -1.83 12.21
N LEU A 102 -2.74 -2.13 11.20
CA LEU A 102 -4.18 -1.90 11.30
C LEU A 102 -4.81 -2.66 12.47
N SER A 103 -4.47 -3.94 12.66
CA SER A 103 -5.00 -4.69 13.80
C SER A 103 -4.49 -4.15 15.14
N ALA A 104 -3.22 -3.77 15.20
CA ALA A 104 -2.60 -3.19 16.40
C ALA A 104 -3.24 -1.84 16.77
N SER A 105 -3.63 -1.02 15.79
CA SER A 105 -4.23 0.31 15.99
C SER A 105 -5.61 0.28 16.67
N TYR A 106 -6.23 -0.88 16.80
CA TYR A 106 -7.46 -1.04 17.57
C TYR A 106 -7.23 -1.14 19.09
N PHE A 107 -5.97 -1.38 19.51
CA PHE A 107 -5.62 -1.60 20.93
C PHE A 107 -6.44 -2.72 21.62
N ASP A 108 -6.96 -3.66 20.84
CA ASP A 108 -7.71 -4.83 21.28
C ASP A 108 -7.03 -6.12 20.81
N LYS A 109 -6.53 -6.92 21.75
CA LYS A 109 -5.87 -8.20 21.46
C LYS A 109 -6.73 -9.23 20.73
N LYS A 110 -8.05 -9.07 20.74
CA LYS A 110 -9.00 -9.93 20.00
C LYS A 110 -9.02 -9.61 18.51
N ILE A 111 -8.59 -8.41 18.12
CA ILE A 111 -8.51 -7.99 16.72
C ILE A 111 -7.13 -8.35 16.19
N THR A 112 -7.07 -9.44 15.46
CA THR A 112 -5.84 -9.95 14.82
C THR A 112 -5.86 -9.64 13.32
N PRO A 113 -4.71 -9.72 12.60
CA PRO A 113 -4.66 -9.50 11.15
C PRO A 113 -5.64 -10.36 10.33
N ASP A 114 -6.03 -11.53 10.81
CA ASP A 114 -6.98 -12.44 10.15
C ASP A 114 -8.42 -12.34 10.71
N SER A 115 -8.71 -11.39 11.61
CA SER A 115 -10.05 -11.21 12.15
C SER A 115 -11.05 -10.70 11.09
N LYS A 116 -12.34 -11.03 11.29
CA LYS A 116 -13.44 -10.57 10.43
C LYS A 116 -13.47 -9.04 10.32
N LYS A 117 -13.19 -8.32 11.41
CA LYS A 117 -13.15 -6.85 11.44
C LYS A 117 -12.11 -6.29 10.46
N ILE A 118 -10.91 -6.87 10.42
CA ILE A 118 -9.84 -6.44 9.50
C ILE A 118 -10.22 -6.75 8.05
N LEU A 119 -10.84 -7.90 7.79
CA LEU A 119 -11.33 -8.21 6.44
C LEU A 119 -12.41 -7.23 5.98
N GLU A 120 -13.35 -6.86 6.85
CA GLU A 120 -14.39 -5.86 6.54
C GLU A 120 -13.75 -4.52 6.17
N ASN A 121 -12.76 -4.05 6.93
CA ASN A 121 -12.01 -2.84 6.62
C ASN A 121 -11.29 -2.92 5.27
N ILE A 122 -10.62 -4.04 5.00
CA ILE A 122 -9.95 -4.28 3.72
C ILE A 122 -10.94 -4.17 2.56
N LEU A 123 -12.07 -4.86 2.64
CA LEU A 123 -13.08 -4.85 1.59
C LEU A 123 -13.72 -3.47 1.41
N GLN A 124 -13.94 -2.72 2.49
CA GLN A 124 -14.47 -1.35 2.46
C GLN A 124 -13.52 -0.42 1.70
N VAL A 125 -12.26 -0.38 2.09
CA VAL A 125 -11.23 0.46 1.44
C VAL A 125 -11.01 0.04 -0.01
N SER A 126 -10.87 -1.26 -0.28
CA SER A 126 -10.58 -1.78 -1.62
C SER A 126 -11.73 -1.52 -2.61
N LYS A 127 -12.98 -1.65 -2.19
CA LYS A 127 -14.14 -1.33 -3.02
C LYS A 127 -14.17 0.15 -3.40
N PHE A 128 -13.84 1.03 -2.45
CA PHE A 128 -13.81 2.46 -2.70
C PHE A 128 -12.62 2.86 -3.59
N ALA A 129 -11.44 2.31 -3.35
CA ALA A 129 -10.25 2.50 -4.20
C ALA A 129 -10.53 2.09 -5.65
N LYS A 130 -11.13 0.91 -5.87
CA LYS A 130 -11.51 0.42 -7.19
C LYS A 130 -12.45 1.39 -7.95
N ARG A 131 -13.44 1.98 -7.26
CA ARG A 131 -14.35 2.97 -7.86
C ARG A 131 -13.65 4.26 -8.29
N ASN A 132 -12.49 4.53 -7.73
CA ASN A 132 -11.64 5.69 -8.05
C ASN A 132 -10.44 5.32 -8.95
N ASN A 133 -10.45 4.14 -9.57
CA ASN A 133 -9.39 3.62 -10.45
C ASN A 133 -8.03 3.48 -9.76
N ILE A 134 -8.02 3.29 -8.43
CA ILE A 134 -6.82 3.03 -7.65
C ILE A 134 -6.76 1.54 -7.33
N THR A 135 -5.58 0.94 -7.53
CA THR A 135 -5.35 -0.47 -7.18
C THR A 135 -5.21 -0.66 -5.68
N THR A 136 -5.41 -1.88 -5.21
CA THR A 136 -5.23 -2.21 -3.79
C THR A 136 -4.27 -3.37 -3.63
N THR A 137 -3.33 -3.18 -2.71
CA THR A 137 -2.42 -4.21 -2.18
C THR A 137 -2.81 -4.51 -0.73
N VAL A 138 -2.71 -5.76 -0.32
CA VAL A 138 -2.89 -6.17 1.08
C VAL A 138 -1.64 -6.85 1.58
N GLY A 139 -1.11 -6.36 2.70
CA GLY A 139 0.09 -6.86 3.35
C GLY A 139 -0.09 -7.08 4.84
N GLY A 140 1.01 -7.42 5.50
CA GLY A 140 1.08 -7.63 6.93
C GLY A 140 0.66 -9.04 7.37
N SER A 141 1.62 -9.82 7.91
CA SER A 141 1.41 -11.16 8.49
C SER A 141 0.68 -12.16 7.59
N LEU A 142 0.93 -12.12 6.28
CA LEU A 142 0.39 -13.12 5.35
C LEU A 142 0.99 -14.51 5.64
N ASN A 143 0.12 -15.50 5.76
CA ASN A 143 0.49 -16.89 6.02
C ASN A 143 -0.50 -17.88 5.38
N SER A 144 -0.27 -19.18 5.51
CA SER A 144 -1.13 -20.22 4.93
C SER A 144 -2.59 -20.16 5.40
N ASN A 145 -2.85 -19.73 6.63
CA ASN A 145 -4.23 -19.57 7.13
C ASN A 145 -4.92 -18.39 6.45
N THR A 146 -4.18 -17.31 6.20
CA THR A 146 -4.69 -16.18 5.41
C THR A 146 -5.10 -16.64 4.00
N ILE A 147 -4.29 -17.47 3.34
CA ILE A 147 -4.61 -18.03 2.01
C ILE A 147 -5.92 -18.81 2.10
N LYS A 148 -6.01 -19.78 3.03
CA LYS A 148 -7.21 -20.60 3.22
C LYS A 148 -8.47 -19.78 3.51
N TYR A 149 -8.34 -18.66 4.21
CA TYR A 149 -9.44 -17.78 4.53
C TYR A 149 -9.85 -16.94 3.33
N TYR A 150 -8.89 -16.34 2.64
CA TYR A 150 -9.13 -15.44 1.51
C TYR A 150 -9.59 -16.16 0.25
N SER A 151 -9.16 -17.42 0.02
CA SER A 151 -9.63 -18.23 -1.11
C SER A 151 -11.14 -18.50 -1.08
N LYS A 152 -11.76 -18.45 0.10
CA LYS A 152 -13.22 -18.61 0.26
C LYS A 152 -14.01 -17.33 -0.09
N ILE A 153 -13.34 -16.19 -0.29
CA ILE A 153 -14.02 -14.93 -0.58
C ILE A 153 -14.23 -14.79 -2.08
N LYS A 154 -15.49 -14.83 -2.46
CA LYS A 154 -15.88 -14.72 -3.88
C LYS A 154 -15.38 -13.42 -4.50
N ASN A 155 -14.71 -13.52 -5.64
CA ASN A 155 -14.20 -12.39 -6.42
C ASN A 155 -13.19 -11.49 -5.68
N LEU A 156 -12.45 -11.99 -4.69
CA LEU A 156 -11.47 -11.20 -3.92
C LEU A 156 -10.47 -10.48 -4.85
N SER A 157 -9.91 -11.19 -5.84
CA SER A 157 -8.94 -10.64 -6.81
C SER A 157 -9.50 -9.50 -7.69
N SER A 158 -10.82 -9.32 -7.71
CA SER A 158 -11.45 -8.17 -8.40
C SER A 158 -11.28 -6.86 -7.63
N PHE A 159 -11.10 -6.93 -6.30
CA PHE A 159 -10.94 -5.78 -5.41
C PHE A 159 -9.49 -5.60 -4.97
N ILE A 160 -8.82 -6.70 -4.63
CA ILE A 160 -7.44 -6.73 -4.17
C ILE A 160 -6.58 -7.26 -5.32
N LYS A 161 -5.73 -6.41 -5.88
CA LYS A 161 -4.91 -6.77 -7.05
C LYS A 161 -3.62 -7.44 -6.68
N LYS A 162 -3.03 -7.05 -5.55
CA LYS A 162 -1.71 -7.49 -5.12
C LYS A 162 -1.74 -7.93 -3.65
N MET A 163 -0.88 -8.88 -3.32
CA MET A 163 -0.56 -9.29 -1.97
C MET A 163 0.90 -8.98 -1.68
N GLU A 164 1.18 -8.52 -0.47
CA GLU A 164 2.51 -8.13 -0.04
C GLU A 164 2.97 -8.98 1.14
N THR A 165 4.02 -9.75 0.95
CA THR A 165 4.80 -10.32 2.03
C THR A 165 5.80 -9.28 2.56
N ARG A 166 6.65 -9.62 3.51
CA ARG A 166 7.61 -8.67 4.08
C ARG A 166 8.52 -8.00 3.05
N LYS A 167 8.79 -8.65 1.90
CA LYS A 167 9.77 -8.20 0.91
C LYS A 167 9.31 -8.31 -0.54
N VAL A 168 8.20 -8.97 -0.80
CA VAL A 168 7.76 -9.26 -2.18
C VAL A 168 6.29 -8.91 -2.33
N ILE A 169 5.98 -8.20 -3.41
CA ILE A 169 4.62 -7.90 -3.85
C ILE A 169 4.33 -8.73 -5.09
N PHE A 170 3.22 -9.44 -5.11
CA PHE A 170 2.82 -10.30 -6.21
C PHE A 170 1.30 -10.26 -6.46
N ASN A 171 0.87 -10.75 -7.62
CA ASN A 171 -0.53 -10.73 -7.99
C ASN A 171 -1.36 -11.63 -7.06
N THR A 172 -2.53 -11.15 -6.63
CA THR A 172 -3.45 -11.90 -5.76
C THR A 172 -3.85 -13.26 -6.33
N LYS A 173 -3.96 -13.40 -7.65
CA LYS A 173 -4.28 -14.69 -8.29
C LYS A 173 -3.20 -15.74 -8.04
N VAL A 174 -1.93 -15.33 -8.03
CA VAL A 174 -0.79 -16.23 -7.71
C VAL A 174 -0.81 -16.66 -6.26
N PHE A 175 -1.24 -15.74 -5.37
CA PHE A 175 -1.34 -16.02 -3.94
C PHE A 175 -2.46 -17.01 -3.59
N LEU A 176 -3.56 -17.02 -4.36
CA LEU A 176 -4.75 -17.83 -4.08
C LEU A 176 -4.75 -19.21 -4.77
N ASN A 177 -3.84 -19.43 -5.71
CA ASN A 177 -3.61 -20.73 -6.36
C ASN A 177 -2.61 -21.56 -5.57
#